data_bb431694da1d5e7bc921a3769c49f0ac
#
_entry.id   bb431694da1d5e7bc921a3769c49f0ac
#
_cell.length_a   1.000
_cell.length_b   1.000
_cell.length_c   1.000
_cell.angle_alpha   90.00
_cell.angle_beta   90.00
_cell.angle_gamma   90.00
#
_symmetry.space_group_name_H-M   'P 1'
#
loop_
_entity.id
_entity.type
_entity.pdbx_description
1 polymer ?
#
loop_
_entity_poly.entity_id
_entity_poly.type
_entity_poly.pdbx_seq_one_letter_code
_entity_poly.pdbx_strand_id
1 'polypeptide(L)'
;MTMTSGVQGLLIETHNWGKTVSFWKALGYELEFETDHHSGQLRHPSGGPFLFIAERAEGASLSLQPMLVASEAAAFTPPGSGTVVRPFEVQHWGVLELLLADPDGRRVSVQAPLPTDRREGNSDA
;
A
#
# COMPACT_ATOMS: atom_id res chain seq x y z
N MET A 1 6.91 0.24 -22.08
CA MET A 1 7.39 -0.35 -20.85
C MET A 1 6.56 0.13 -19.68
N THR A 2 6.21 -0.77 -18.79
CA THR A 2 5.40 -0.37 -17.66
C THR A 2 6.27 -0.09 -16.46
N MET A 3 5.94 0.97 -15.75
CA MET A 3 6.66 1.35 -14.54
C MET A 3 6.15 0.58 -13.35
N THR A 4 4.88 0.22 -13.35
CA THR A 4 4.26 -0.50 -12.26
C THR A 4 3.40 -1.61 -12.82
N SER A 5 3.01 -2.52 -11.94
CA SER A 5 2.09 -3.61 -12.30
C SER A 5 0.63 -3.23 -12.02
N GLY A 6 0.39 -1.98 -11.71
CA GLY A 6 -0.97 -1.51 -11.45
C GLY A 6 -1.33 -1.54 -9.98
N VAL A 7 -2.60 -1.30 -9.70
CA VAL A 7 -3.10 -1.22 -8.33
C VAL A 7 -3.21 -2.62 -7.74
N GLN A 8 -2.48 -2.87 -6.67
CA GLN A 8 -2.56 -4.16 -6.00
C GLN A 8 -3.49 -4.08 -4.80
N GLY A 9 -3.73 -2.90 -4.28
CA GLY A 9 -4.58 -2.74 -3.13
C GLY A 9 -4.94 -1.29 -2.90
N LEU A 10 -5.84 -1.08 -1.94
CA LEU A 10 -6.25 0.25 -1.54
C LEU A 10 -6.05 0.39 -0.05
N LEU A 11 -5.45 1.49 0.36
CA LEU A 11 -5.39 1.83 1.78
C LEU A 11 -6.65 2.64 2.07
N ILE A 12 -7.45 2.17 3.02
CA ILE A 12 -8.67 2.84 3.42
C ILE A 12 -8.54 3.22 4.88
N GLU A 13 -8.49 4.51 5.16
CA GLU A 13 -8.42 4.95 6.54
C GLU A 13 -9.82 5.13 7.09
N THR A 14 -10.00 4.87 8.36
CA THR A 14 -11.31 4.92 8.98
C THR A 14 -11.21 5.43 10.40
N HIS A 15 -12.32 5.94 10.93
CA HIS A 15 -12.36 6.32 12.34
C HIS A 15 -12.97 5.19 13.18
N ASN A 16 -13.42 4.11 12.55
CA ASN A 16 -14.03 3.02 13.28
C ASN A 16 -13.75 1.70 12.57
N TRP A 17 -12.74 1.01 13.07
CA TRP A 17 -12.27 -0.24 12.48
C TRP A 17 -13.40 -1.28 12.37
N GLY A 18 -14.09 -1.52 13.46
CA GLY A 18 -15.09 -2.58 13.47
C GLY A 18 -16.24 -2.35 12.51
N LYS A 19 -16.73 -1.13 12.46
CA LYS A 19 -17.85 -0.82 11.58
C LYS A 19 -17.42 -0.86 10.12
N THR A 20 -16.23 -0.40 9.82
CA THR A 20 -15.76 -0.38 8.45
C THR A 20 -15.48 -1.80 7.95
N VAL A 21 -14.90 -2.64 8.77
CA VAL A 21 -14.67 -4.03 8.40
C VAL A 21 -16.00 -4.73 8.16
N SER A 22 -16.98 -4.50 9.04
CA SER A 22 -18.30 -5.10 8.85
C SER A 22 -18.96 -4.65 7.55
N PHE A 23 -18.79 -3.39 7.21
CA PHE A 23 -19.33 -2.85 5.98
C PHE A 23 -18.76 -3.59 4.76
N TRP A 24 -17.45 -3.75 4.72
CA TRP A 24 -16.81 -4.41 3.58
C TRP A 24 -17.07 -5.91 3.55
N LYS A 25 -17.19 -6.54 4.73
CA LYS A 25 -17.57 -7.95 4.78
C LYS A 25 -18.97 -8.14 4.20
N ALA A 26 -19.86 -7.21 4.46
CA ALA A 26 -21.21 -7.30 3.91
C ALA A 26 -21.21 -7.20 2.39
N LEU A 27 -20.15 -6.66 1.80
CA LEU A 27 -19.99 -6.57 0.36
C LEU A 27 -19.25 -7.79 -0.21
N GLY A 28 -18.96 -8.76 0.61
CA GLY A 28 -18.35 -10.00 0.14
C GLY A 28 -16.87 -10.16 0.45
N TYR A 29 -16.25 -9.18 1.07
CA TYR A 29 -14.83 -9.28 1.39
C TYR A 29 -14.61 -10.15 2.62
N GLU A 30 -13.45 -10.79 2.66
CA GLU A 30 -13.07 -11.65 3.77
C GLU A 30 -11.81 -11.10 4.42
N LEU A 31 -11.76 -11.17 5.74
CA LEU A 31 -10.60 -10.70 6.48
C LEU A 31 -9.49 -11.72 6.37
N GLU A 32 -8.36 -11.29 5.83
CA GLU A 32 -7.20 -12.17 5.68
C GLU A 32 -6.34 -12.15 6.95
N PHE A 33 -6.14 -10.98 7.51
CA PHE A 33 -5.43 -10.88 8.76
C PHE A 33 -5.75 -9.54 9.43
N GLU A 34 -5.55 -9.50 10.71
CA GLU A 34 -5.80 -8.32 11.50
C GLU A 34 -4.58 -8.08 12.37
N THR A 35 -4.17 -6.84 12.52
CA THR A 35 -3.08 -6.50 13.41
C THR A 35 -3.65 -6.20 14.79
N ASP A 36 -2.77 -5.89 15.73
CA ASP A 36 -3.21 -5.51 17.06
C ASP A 36 -3.36 -3.99 17.18
N HIS A 37 -3.36 -3.28 16.04
CA HIS A 37 -3.49 -1.81 16.03
C HIS A 37 -4.76 -1.35 15.34
N HIS A 38 -5.79 -2.14 15.31
CA HIS A 38 -7.05 -1.81 14.63
C HIS A 38 -6.78 -1.52 13.16
N SER A 39 -6.12 -2.45 12.52
CA SER A 39 -5.91 -2.42 11.08
C SER A 39 -5.85 -3.85 10.59
N GLY A 40 -5.97 -4.04 9.30
CA GLY A 40 -5.90 -5.37 8.73
C GLY A 40 -6.20 -5.38 7.25
N GLN A 41 -6.13 -6.55 6.66
CA GLN A 41 -6.28 -6.68 5.21
C GLN A 41 -7.45 -7.57 4.89
N LEU A 42 -8.25 -7.13 3.92
CA LEU A 42 -9.39 -7.87 3.44
C LEU A 42 -9.19 -8.17 1.97
N ARG A 43 -9.74 -9.27 1.50
CA ARG A 43 -9.63 -9.64 0.10
C ARG A 43 -10.95 -10.23 -0.35
N HIS A 44 -11.33 -9.96 -1.58
CA HIS A 44 -12.54 -10.55 -2.13
C HIS A 44 -12.20 -11.92 -2.72
N PRO A 45 -13.01 -12.94 -2.45
CA PRO A 45 -12.71 -14.28 -2.97
C PRO A 45 -12.69 -14.36 -4.48
N SER A 46 -13.36 -13.45 -5.17
CA SER A 46 -13.33 -13.47 -6.62
C SER A 46 -12.13 -12.71 -7.20
N GLY A 47 -11.25 -12.20 -6.36
CA GLY A 47 -10.03 -11.56 -6.83
C GLY A 47 -10.09 -10.05 -6.77
N GLY A 48 -9.13 -9.44 -7.41
CA GLY A 48 -9.04 -7.98 -7.43
C GLY A 48 -8.11 -7.45 -6.34
N PRO A 49 -8.05 -6.13 -6.22
CA PRO A 49 -7.16 -5.52 -5.23
C PRO A 49 -7.59 -5.83 -3.81
N PHE A 50 -6.62 -5.96 -2.91
CA PHE A 50 -6.96 -6.12 -1.50
C PHE A 50 -7.30 -4.76 -0.92
N LEU A 51 -7.91 -4.77 0.25
CA LEU A 51 -8.17 -3.55 1.01
C LEU A 51 -7.36 -3.64 2.29
N PHE A 52 -6.57 -2.61 2.56
CA PHE A 52 -5.91 -2.52 3.86
C PHE A 52 -6.61 -1.40 4.61
N ILE A 53 -7.30 -1.74 5.69
CA ILE A 53 -8.09 -0.79 6.45
C ILE A 53 -7.32 -0.46 7.72
N ALA A 54 -7.18 0.82 8.01
CA ALA A 54 -6.44 1.24 9.19
C ALA A 54 -7.19 2.35 9.92
N GLU A 55 -7.33 2.19 11.23
CA GLU A 55 -8.04 3.18 12.03
C GLU A 55 -7.14 4.36 12.33
N ARG A 56 -7.74 5.54 12.27
CA ARG A 56 -7.05 6.78 12.58
C ARG A 56 -7.83 7.51 13.68
N ALA A 57 -7.15 8.41 14.34
CA ALA A 57 -7.77 9.20 15.41
C ALA A 57 -8.98 9.95 14.87
N GLU A 58 -9.96 10.16 15.75
CA GLU A 58 -11.21 10.77 15.37
C GLU A 58 -11.08 12.11 14.67
N GLY A 59 -10.15 12.92 15.04
CA GLY A 59 -9.97 14.22 14.41
C GLY A 59 -9.14 14.21 13.13
N ALA A 60 -8.59 13.06 12.78
CA ALA A 60 -7.71 13.01 11.61
C ALA A 60 -8.50 12.98 10.31
N SER A 61 -7.94 13.57 9.27
CA SER A 61 -8.53 13.46 7.94
C SER A 61 -8.29 12.05 7.42
N LEU A 62 -9.26 11.50 6.76
CA LEU A 62 -9.16 10.15 6.22
C LEU A 62 -8.77 10.21 4.75
N SER A 63 -7.99 9.24 4.32
CA SER A 63 -7.62 9.15 2.92
C SER A 63 -7.93 7.77 2.38
N LEU A 64 -7.99 7.69 1.08
CA LEU A 64 -8.09 6.44 0.35
C LEU A 64 -6.95 6.51 -0.65
N GLN A 65 -6.00 5.58 -0.54
CA GLN A 65 -4.80 5.63 -1.38
C GLN A 65 -4.62 4.37 -2.19
N PRO A 66 -4.53 4.48 -3.51
CA PRO A 66 -4.16 3.33 -4.32
C PRO A 66 -2.73 2.93 -3.99
N MET A 67 -2.47 1.62 -3.98
CA MET A 67 -1.16 1.08 -3.70
C MET A 67 -0.72 0.30 -4.93
N LEU A 68 0.35 0.76 -5.55
CA LEU A 68 0.87 0.15 -6.76
C LEU A 68 2.16 -0.60 -6.47
N VAL A 69 2.54 -1.47 -7.37
CA VAL A 69 3.78 -2.23 -7.23
C VAL A 69 4.71 -1.93 -8.39
N ALA A 70 5.95 -1.62 -8.07
CA ALA A 70 7.01 -1.53 -9.07
C ALA A 70 7.93 -2.73 -8.85
N SER A 71 8.49 -3.27 -9.91
CA SER A 71 9.36 -4.44 -9.78
C SER A 71 10.68 -4.09 -9.10
N GLU A 72 11.17 -2.89 -9.33
CA GLU A 72 12.41 -2.43 -8.72
C GLU A 72 12.35 -0.95 -8.44
N ALA A 73 12.72 -0.55 -7.24
CA ALA A 73 12.73 0.86 -6.89
C ALA A 73 13.71 1.63 -7.77
N ALA A 74 14.86 1.02 -8.06
CA ALA A 74 15.89 1.72 -8.84
C ALA A 74 15.47 1.99 -10.27
N ALA A 75 14.54 1.20 -10.79
CA ALA A 75 14.08 1.38 -12.16
C ALA A 75 12.85 2.27 -12.28
N PHE A 76 12.32 2.71 -11.16
CA PHE A 76 11.11 3.52 -11.17
C PHE A 76 11.44 5.00 -11.29
N THR A 77 10.84 5.64 -12.26
CA THR A 77 11.00 7.09 -12.46
C THR A 77 9.65 7.75 -12.21
N PRO A 78 9.54 8.62 -11.24
CA PRO A 78 8.27 9.27 -10.97
C PRO A 78 7.82 10.12 -12.17
N PRO A 79 6.51 10.11 -12.48
CA PRO A 79 6.01 10.94 -13.57
C PRO A 79 6.26 12.42 -13.28
N GLY A 80 6.63 13.17 -14.32
CA GLY A 80 6.89 14.59 -14.13
C GLY A 80 5.66 15.40 -13.80
N SER A 81 4.46 14.85 -14.07
CA SER A 81 3.22 15.55 -13.75
C SER A 81 2.82 15.43 -12.30
N GLY A 82 3.51 14.59 -11.54
CA GLY A 82 3.20 14.40 -10.12
C GLY A 82 4.30 14.97 -9.25
N THR A 83 4.17 14.75 -7.96
CA THR A 83 5.14 15.23 -6.98
C THR A 83 5.54 14.08 -6.08
N VAL A 84 6.83 13.94 -5.84
CA VAL A 84 7.30 12.95 -4.87
C VAL A 84 7.11 13.56 -3.49
N VAL A 85 6.22 12.97 -2.71
CA VAL A 85 5.97 13.44 -1.35
C VAL A 85 7.02 12.84 -0.41
N ARG A 86 7.37 11.58 -0.65
CA ARG A 86 8.39 10.91 0.14
C ARG A 86 9.09 9.90 -0.76
N PRO A 87 10.41 9.93 -0.83
CA PRO A 87 11.14 9.00 -1.70
C PRO A 87 11.06 7.58 -1.15
N PHE A 88 11.56 6.61 -1.90
CA PHE A 88 11.54 5.23 -1.44
C PHE A 88 12.27 5.12 -0.11
N GLU A 89 11.59 4.52 0.85
CA GLU A 89 12.11 4.27 2.19
C GLU A 89 11.72 2.89 2.62
N VAL A 90 12.57 2.25 3.40
CA VAL A 90 12.27 0.91 3.91
C VAL A 90 11.14 1.01 4.92
N GLN A 91 10.15 0.15 4.77
CA GLN A 91 9.03 0.09 5.69
C GLN A 91 9.18 -1.13 6.59
N HIS A 92 8.56 -1.06 7.77
CA HIS A 92 8.72 -2.14 8.73
C HIS A 92 8.10 -3.47 8.27
N TRP A 93 7.28 -3.43 7.25
CA TRP A 93 6.71 -4.67 6.72
C TRP A 93 7.52 -5.22 5.56
N GLY A 94 8.74 -4.75 5.39
CA GLY A 94 9.69 -5.41 4.50
C GLY A 94 9.66 -5.02 3.04
N VAL A 95 9.24 -3.80 2.74
CA VAL A 95 9.26 -3.31 1.35
C VAL A 95 9.82 -1.90 1.33
N LEU A 96 10.14 -1.41 0.15
CA LEU A 96 10.40 -0.01 -0.05
C LEU A 96 9.10 0.65 -0.48
N GLU A 97 8.85 1.84 -0.01
CA GLU A 97 7.64 2.57 -0.41
C GLU A 97 7.96 4.01 -0.73
N LEU A 98 7.47 4.47 -1.86
CA LEU A 98 7.55 5.85 -2.29
C LEU A 98 6.14 6.41 -2.30
N LEU A 99 5.99 7.63 -1.86
CA LEU A 99 4.68 8.27 -1.84
C LEU A 99 4.66 9.40 -2.86
N LEU A 100 3.71 9.32 -3.77
CA LEU A 100 3.53 10.33 -4.81
C LEU A 100 2.23 11.08 -4.57
N ALA A 101 2.16 12.26 -5.12
CA ALA A 101 0.88 12.97 -5.24
C ALA A 101 0.60 13.14 -6.72
N ASP A 102 -0.65 12.89 -7.14
CA ASP A 102 -1.04 13.12 -8.53
C ASP A 102 -1.22 14.63 -8.75
N PRO A 103 -1.55 15.07 -9.98
CA PRO A 103 -1.66 16.52 -10.24
C PRO A 103 -2.67 17.24 -9.35
N ASP A 104 -3.65 16.52 -8.81
CA ASP A 104 -4.63 17.13 -7.92
C ASP A 104 -4.32 16.89 -6.44
N GLY A 105 -3.15 16.35 -6.16
CA GLY A 105 -2.72 16.15 -4.77
C GLY A 105 -3.13 14.85 -4.13
N ARG A 106 -3.78 13.94 -4.89
CA ARG A 106 -4.17 12.66 -4.30
C ARG A 106 -2.93 11.80 -4.12
N ARG A 107 -2.84 11.15 -2.99
CA ARG A 107 -1.68 10.34 -2.66
C ARG A 107 -1.77 8.96 -3.29
N VAL A 108 -0.63 8.50 -3.80
CA VAL A 108 -0.51 7.18 -4.40
C VAL A 108 0.75 6.55 -3.84
N SER A 109 0.64 5.33 -3.36
CA SER A 109 1.78 4.60 -2.82
C SER A 109 2.35 3.71 -3.91
N VAL A 110 3.67 3.69 -4.06
CA VAL A 110 4.33 2.75 -4.95
C VAL A 110 5.27 1.92 -4.09
N GLN A 111 5.06 0.62 -4.07
CA GLN A 111 5.88 -0.28 -3.28
C GLN A 111 6.75 -1.12 -4.19
N ALA A 112 7.94 -1.41 -3.75
CA ALA A 112 8.87 -2.26 -4.48
C ALA A 112 9.55 -3.18 -3.49
N PRO A 113 9.99 -4.35 -3.94
CA PRO A 113 10.68 -5.26 -3.03
C PRO A 113 12.00 -4.63 -2.61
N LEU A 114 12.48 -5.03 -1.44
CA LEU A 114 13.81 -4.64 -1.03
C LEU A 114 14.78 -5.19 -2.06
N PRO A 115 15.85 -4.46 -2.36
CA PRO A 115 16.80 -4.94 -3.36
C PRO A 115 17.34 -6.29 -2.93
N THR A 116 17.49 -7.17 -3.88
CA THR A 116 18.08 -8.45 -3.60
C THR A 116 19.48 -8.19 -3.17
N ASP A 117 19.80 -8.68 -2.02
CA ASP A 117 21.11 -8.44 -1.51
C ASP A 117 22.03 -9.49 -1.99
N ARG A 118 22.86 -9.08 -2.89
CA ARG A 118 23.77 -9.98 -3.42
C ARG A 118 24.63 -10.50 -2.38
N ARG A 119 24.89 -9.71 -1.41
CA ARG A 119 25.66 -10.14 -0.36
C ARG A 119 25.00 -11.15 0.42
N GLU A 120 23.72 -11.07 0.49
CA GLU A 120 22.97 -11.98 1.20
C GLU A 120 23.13 -13.23 0.51
N GLY A 121 22.90 -13.21 -0.74
CA GLY A 121 23.06 -14.34 -1.53
C GLY A 121 24.47 -14.78 -1.43
N ASN A 122 25.37 -13.84 -1.27
CA ASN A 122 26.72 -14.18 -1.20
C ASN A 122 27.11 -14.62 0.11
N SER A 123 26.56 -14.00 1.06
CA SER A 123 26.98 -14.29 2.38
C SER A 123 26.65 -15.68 2.70
N ASP A 124 25.78 -16.20 2.01
CA ASP A 124 25.44 -17.53 2.24
C ASP A 124 26.47 -18.33 1.63
N ALA A 125 27.21 -17.78 0.85
CA ALA A 125 28.19 -18.55 0.15
C ALA A 125 29.28 -18.97 1.08
#